data_3b8e3bb5dd90710840d3e62fd9cb7416
#
_entry.id   3b8e3bb5dd90710840d3e62fd9cb7416
#
_cell.length_a   1.000
_cell.length_b   1.000
_cell.length_c   1.000
_cell.angle_alpha   90.00
_cell.angle_beta   90.00
_cell.angle_gamma   90.00
#
_symmetry.space_group_name_H-M   'P 1'
#
loop_
_entity.id
_entity.type
_entity.pdbx_description
1 polymer ?
#
loop_
_entity_poly.entity_id
_entity_poly.type
_entity_poly.pdbx_seq_one_letter_code
_entity_poly.pdbx_strand_id
1 'polypeptide(L)'
;GVRGFTESLALEMKQTNPNFQIHCVHPGHIGTNIAAATRISDEDYKKMQEMNTRSSFFSRNQPKTHQEMGELFKKGGMHPSKAAKIILNGIKKNKSKIFVGLDAKLLDLSQRLFPNHYHKTWIFFVPLLMLFRNKKPIKSID
;
A
#
# COMPACT_ATOMS: atom_id res chain seq x y z
N GLY A 1 -0.43 -15.23 -6.73
CA GLY A 1 -0.91 -14.68 -7.97
C GLY A 1 0.09 -13.84 -8.75
N VAL A 2 -0.14 -12.54 -8.88
CA VAL A 2 0.56 -11.65 -9.83
C VAL A 2 2.09 -11.71 -9.71
N ARG A 3 2.64 -11.69 -8.50
CA ARG A 3 4.10 -11.75 -8.30
C ARG A 3 4.71 -13.03 -8.88
N GLY A 4 4.16 -14.20 -8.54
CA GLY A 4 4.68 -15.49 -9.02
C GLY A 4 4.58 -15.60 -10.56
N PHE A 5 3.46 -15.17 -11.11
CA PHE A 5 3.27 -15.10 -12.57
C PHE A 5 4.33 -14.19 -13.24
N THR A 6 4.55 -13.00 -12.70
CA THR A 6 5.54 -12.05 -13.24
C THR A 6 6.96 -12.60 -13.16
N GLU A 7 7.32 -13.28 -12.06
CA GLU A 7 8.63 -13.90 -11.88
C GLU A 7 8.84 -15.06 -12.87
N SER A 8 7.84 -15.92 -13.06
CA SER A 8 7.89 -17.03 -14.05
C SER A 8 8.03 -16.49 -15.48
N LEU A 9 7.18 -15.53 -15.84
CA LEU A 9 7.24 -14.90 -17.15
C LEU A 9 8.58 -14.23 -17.42
N ALA A 10 9.20 -13.61 -16.40
CA ALA A 10 10.52 -13.01 -16.54
C ALA A 10 11.62 -14.05 -16.82
N LEU A 11 11.50 -15.26 -16.27
CA LEU A 11 12.44 -16.35 -16.55
C LEU A 11 12.29 -16.89 -17.97
N GLU A 12 11.06 -17.13 -18.41
CA GLU A 12 10.76 -17.59 -19.77
C GLU A 12 11.25 -16.60 -20.83
N MET A 13 10.94 -15.31 -20.63
CA MET A 13 11.34 -14.27 -21.58
C MET A 13 12.85 -14.07 -21.66
N LYS A 14 13.59 -14.29 -20.58
CA LYS A 14 15.04 -14.25 -20.60
C LYS A 14 15.66 -15.32 -21.51
N GLN A 15 15.03 -16.49 -21.61
CA GLN A 15 15.49 -17.58 -22.44
C GLN A 15 15.22 -17.33 -23.93
N THR A 16 14.07 -16.73 -24.25
CA THR A 16 13.62 -16.51 -25.63
C THR A 16 14.07 -15.17 -26.20
N ASN A 17 14.11 -14.12 -25.38
CA ASN A 17 14.51 -12.78 -25.79
C ASN A 17 15.23 -12.04 -24.65
N PRO A 18 16.57 -12.08 -24.59
CA PRO A 18 17.37 -11.49 -23.52
C PRO A 18 17.24 -9.96 -23.39
N ASN A 19 16.76 -9.27 -24.44
CA ASN A 19 16.52 -7.83 -24.40
C ASN A 19 15.18 -7.45 -23.75
N PHE A 20 14.30 -8.43 -23.48
CA PHE A 20 13.02 -8.20 -22.86
C PHE A 20 13.15 -8.07 -21.34
N GLN A 21 12.61 -6.99 -20.79
CA GLN A 21 12.68 -6.71 -19.35
C GLN A 21 11.29 -6.72 -18.76
N ILE A 22 11.11 -7.46 -17.67
CA ILE A 22 9.85 -7.55 -16.93
C ILE A 22 10.11 -7.05 -15.51
N HIS A 23 9.27 -6.10 -15.09
CA HIS A 23 9.35 -5.46 -13.78
C HIS A 23 8.08 -5.72 -12.97
N CYS A 24 8.22 -6.27 -11.78
CA CYS A 24 7.11 -6.41 -10.83
C CYS A 24 7.10 -5.20 -9.90
N VAL A 25 6.04 -4.38 -10.00
CA VAL A 25 5.86 -3.22 -9.12
C VAL A 25 5.04 -3.61 -7.91
N HIS A 26 5.56 -3.32 -6.72
CA HIS A 26 4.91 -3.52 -5.44
C HIS A 26 4.55 -2.15 -4.84
N PRO A 27 3.34 -1.63 -5.10
CA PRO A 27 2.91 -0.36 -4.54
C PRO A 27 2.60 -0.51 -3.05
N GLY A 28 3.06 0.46 -2.25
CA GLY A 28 2.55 0.68 -0.91
C GLY A 28 1.33 1.61 -0.93
N HIS A 29 1.13 2.37 0.14
CA HIS A 29 0.02 3.32 0.22
C HIS A 29 0.28 4.55 -0.66
N ILE A 30 -0.38 4.60 -1.82
CA ILE A 30 -0.34 5.73 -2.74
C ILE A 30 -1.65 6.52 -2.60
N GLY A 31 -1.53 7.84 -2.40
CA GLY A 31 -2.65 8.76 -2.21
C GLY A 31 -3.40 9.06 -3.51
N THR A 32 -4.14 8.08 -4.00
CA THR A 32 -5.00 8.19 -5.20
C THR A 32 -6.47 8.32 -4.80
N ASN A 33 -7.34 8.59 -5.76
CA ASN A 33 -8.78 8.64 -5.55
C ASN A 33 -9.44 7.24 -5.51
N ILE A 34 -8.69 6.16 -5.45
CA ILE A 34 -9.21 4.79 -5.53
C ILE A 34 -10.25 4.50 -4.45
N ALA A 35 -10.01 4.96 -3.22
CA ALA A 35 -10.94 4.76 -2.12
C ALA A 35 -12.22 5.57 -2.30
N ALA A 36 -12.14 6.82 -2.77
CA ALA A 36 -13.30 7.66 -3.04
C ALA A 36 -14.08 7.20 -4.29
N ALA A 37 -13.41 6.60 -5.26
CA ALA A 37 -14.02 6.09 -6.49
C ALA A 37 -14.67 4.70 -6.31
N THR A 38 -14.47 4.04 -5.18
CA THR A 38 -15.10 2.75 -4.88
C THR A 38 -16.60 2.93 -4.72
N ARG A 39 -17.40 2.16 -5.46
CA ARG A 39 -18.86 2.20 -5.37
C ARG A 39 -19.34 1.35 -4.20
N ILE A 40 -19.40 1.94 -3.02
CA ILE A 40 -19.98 1.32 -1.81
C ILE A 40 -21.16 2.18 -1.42
N SER A 41 -22.32 1.56 -1.15
CA SER A 41 -23.47 2.27 -0.61
C SER A 41 -23.16 2.71 0.84
N ASP A 42 -23.81 3.81 1.28
CA ASP A 42 -23.64 4.27 2.68
C ASP A 42 -24.10 3.23 3.69
N GLU A 43 -25.08 2.39 3.32
CA GLU A 43 -25.54 1.27 4.15
C GLU A 43 -24.50 0.18 4.28
N ASP A 44 -23.86 -0.22 3.19
CA ASP A 44 -22.80 -1.24 3.21
C ASP A 44 -21.55 -0.73 3.94
N TYR A 45 -21.25 0.56 3.80
CA TYR A 45 -20.18 1.20 4.55
C TYR A 45 -20.43 1.17 6.05
N LYS A 46 -21.64 1.47 6.50
CA LYS A 46 -22.06 1.35 7.91
C LYS A 46 -21.94 -0.08 8.43
N LYS A 47 -22.43 -1.07 7.67
CA LYS A 47 -22.28 -2.49 8.01
C LYS A 47 -20.83 -2.90 8.16
N MET A 48 -19.95 -2.45 7.25
CA MET A 48 -18.50 -2.68 7.36
C MET A 48 -17.92 -2.05 8.62
N GLN A 49 -18.34 -0.84 8.99
CA GLN A 49 -17.90 -0.19 10.22
C GLN A 49 -18.33 -0.98 11.46
N GLU A 50 -19.58 -1.42 11.52
CA GLU A 50 -20.11 -2.22 12.62
C GLU A 50 -19.37 -3.55 12.79
N MET A 51 -19.00 -4.21 11.68
CA MET A 51 -18.19 -5.43 11.72
C MET A 51 -16.75 -5.17 12.22
N ASN A 52 -16.18 -4.01 11.89
CA ASN A 52 -14.83 -3.62 12.31
C ASN A 52 -14.76 -3.10 13.76
N THR A 53 -15.89 -2.69 14.35
CA THR A 53 -15.96 -2.16 15.73
C THR A 53 -15.64 -3.22 16.79
N ARG A 54 -15.58 -4.50 16.43
CA ARG A 54 -15.11 -5.58 17.32
C ARG A 54 -13.61 -5.48 17.66
N SER A 55 -12.84 -4.67 16.94
CA SER A 55 -11.44 -4.34 17.28
C SER A 55 -11.39 -2.96 17.93
N SER A 56 -11.54 -2.91 19.22
CA SER A 56 -11.66 -1.72 20.09
C SER A 56 -10.58 -0.65 19.91
N PHE A 57 -9.42 -0.99 19.33
CA PHE A 57 -8.30 -0.07 19.17
C PHE A 57 -8.46 0.91 17.99
N PHE A 58 -9.24 0.55 16.97
CA PHE A 58 -9.46 1.36 15.77
C PHE A 58 -10.70 2.25 15.83
N SER A 59 -11.57 2.09 16.84
CA SER A 59 -12.91 2.67 16.87
C SER A 59 -12.98 4.18 17.11
N ARG A 60 -11.96 4.78 17.72
CA ARG A 60 -12.09 6.15 18.28
C ARG A 60 -12.02 7.30 17.27
N ASN A 61 -11.47 7.07 16.07
CA ASN A 61 -11.28 8.10 15.03
C ASN A 61 -11.56 7.57 13.62
N GLN A 62 -12.55 6.72 13.44
CA GLN A 62 -12.91 6.25 12.10
C GLN A 62 -13.70 7.33 11.35
N PRO A 63 -13.44 7.51 10.05
CA PRO A 63 -14.21 8.40 9.22
C PRO A 63 -15.67 7.94 9.16
N LYS A 64 -16.60 8.87 9.34
CA LYS A 64 -18.03 8.55 9.40
C LYS A 64 -18.65 8.25 8.04
N THR A 65 -18.05 8.79 7.00
CA THR A 65 -18.54 8.63 5.63
C THR A 65 -17.46 8.01 4.72
N HIS A 66 -17.94 7.38 3.65
CA HIS A 66 -17.03 6.85 2.61
C HIS A 66 -16.17 7.95 1.99
N GLN A 67 -16.70 9.16 1.84
CA GLN A 67 -15.95 10.31 1.30
C GLN A 67 -14.81 10.73 2.24
N GLU A 68 -15.08 10.85 3.54
CA GLU A 68 -14.03 11.15 4.54
C GLU A 68 -12.93 10.08 4.54
N MET A 69 -13.29 8.80 4.39
CA MET A 69 -12.33 7.70 4.24
C MET A 69 -11.46 7.91 3.00
N GLY A 70 -12.09 8.27 1.86
CA GLY A 70 -11.39 8.55 0.62
C GLY A 70 -10.37 9.68 0.75
N GLU A 71 -10.74 10.78 1.42
CA GLU A 71 -9.84 11.91 1.67
C GLU A 71 -8.69 11.55 2.61
N LEU A 72 -8.95 10.82 3.68
CA LEU A 72 -7.92 10.34 4.60
C LEU A 72 -6.95 9.40 3.88
N PHE A 73 -7.46 8.50 3.04
CA PHE A 73 -6.65 7.62 2.23
C PHE A 73 -5.75 8.42 1.28
N LYS A 74 -6.31 9.42 0.59
CA LYS A 74 -5.57 10.29 -0.32
C LYS A 74 -4.48 11.11 0.41
N LYS A 75 -4.83 11.74 1.52
CA LYS A 75 -3.89 12.56 2.32
C LYS A 75 -2.80 11.71 3.00
N GLY A 76 -3.13 10.49 3.37
CA GLY A 76 -2.21 9.59 4.06
C GLY A 76 -1.19 8.89 3.18
N GLY A 77 -1.42 8.84 1.87
CA GLY A 77 -0.57 8.12 0.93
C GLY A 77 0.56 8.94 0.32
N MET A 78 1.48 8.25 -0.35
CA MET A 78 2.53 8.90 -1.16
C MET A 78 1.88 9.59 -2.36
N HIS A 79 2.36 10.80 -2.71
CA HIS A 79 1.86 11.49 -3.90
C HIS A 79 2.09 10.67 -5.18
N PRO A 80 1.09 10.54 -6.09
CA PRO A 80 1.19 9.69 -7.28
C PRO A 80 2.39 10.00 -8.18
N SER A 81 2.73 11.28 -8.36
CA SER A 81 3.88 11.66 -9.19
C SER A 81 5.22 11.21 -8.57
N LYS A 82 5.34 11.16 -7.24
CA LYS A 82 6.52 10.61 -6.56
C LYS A 82 6.59 9.10 -6.76
N ALA A 83 5.47 8.42 -6.67
CA ALA A 83 5.38 6.99 -6.96
C ALA A 83 5.81 6.68 -8.40
N ALA A 84 5.30 7.44 -9.37
CA ALA A 84 5.69 7.30 -10.78
C ALA A 84 7.21 7.48 -11.00
N LYS A 85 7.82 8.49 -10.37
CA LYS A 85 9.29 8.70 -10.44
C LYS A 85 10.07 7.51 -9.89
N ILE A 86 9.62 6.90 -8.79
CA ILE A 86 10.27 5.71 -8.22
C ILE A 86 10.19 4.53 -9.20
N ILE A 87 9.02 4.32 -9.82
CA ILE A 87 8.79 3.26 -10.80
C ILE A 87 9.70 3.45 -12.02
N LEU A 88 9.69 4.64 -12.62
CA LEU A 88 10.52 4.95 -13.78
C LEU A 88 12.02 4.78 -13.48
N ASN A 89 12.48 5.21 -12.31
CA ASN A 89 13.85 4.99 -11.88
C ASN A 89 14.19 3.50 -11.67
N GLY A 90 13.22 2.71 -11.21
CA GLY A 90 13.37 1.28 -11.08
C GLY A 90 13.52 0.58 -12.44
N ILE A 91 12.71 0.98 -13.41
CA ILE A 91 12.76 0.50 -14.79
C ILE A 91 14.11 0.87 -15.43
N LYS A 92 14.52 2.14 -15.35
CA LYS A 92 15.83 2.60 -15.88
C LYS A 92 17.02 1.83 -15.29
N LYS A 93 16.92 1.37 -14.05
CA LYS A 93 17.94 0.57 -13.37
C LYS A 93 17.75 -0.93 -13.56
N ASN A 94 16.88 -1.36 -14.43
CA ASN A 94 16.55 -2.76 -14.72
C ASN A 94 16.26 -3.60 -13.47
N LYS A 95 15.51 -3.05 -12.51
CA LYS A 95 15.15 -3.77 -11.29
C LYS A 95 13.99 -4.71 -11.55
N SER A 96 14.15 -6.00 -11.32
CA SER A 96 13.07 -6.98 -11.45
C SER A 96 11.92 -6.71 -10.45
N LYS A 97 12.22 -6.19 -9.25
CA LYS A 97 11.23 -5.81 -8.22
C LYS A 97 11.38 -4.33 -7.87
N ILE A 98 10.27 -3.59 -7.97
CA ILE A 98 10.23 -2.16 -7.69
C ILE A 98 9.25 -1.92 -6.54
N PHE A 99 9.77 -1.62 -5.36
CA PHE A 99 8.95 -1.29 -4.18
C PHE A 99 8.71 0.21 -4.12
N VAL A 100 7.44 0.60 -4.07
CA VAL A 100 7.02 1.99 -4.00
C VAL A 100 6.50 2.29 -2.59
N GLY A 101 7.35 2.87 -1.76
CA GLY A 101 7.07 3.17 -0.36
C GLY A 101 7.87 2.29 0.62
N LEU A 102 8.00 2.77 1.85
CA LEU A 102 8.65 2.03 2.93
C LEU A 102 7.76 0.88 3.43
N ASP A 103 6.46 1.10 3.42
CA ASP A 103 5.43 0.13 3.76
C ASP A 103 5.51 -1.13 2.87
N ALA A 104 5.63 -0.96 1.55
CA ALA A 104 5.82 -2.08 0.62
C ALA A 104 7.10 -2.88 0.91
N LYS A 105 8.21 -2.18 1.25
CA LYS A 105 9.47 -2.84 1.61
C LYS A 105 9.37 -3.60 2.93
N LEU A 106 8.72 -3.01 3.93
CA LEU A 106 8.53 -3.65 5.23
C LEU A 106 7.64 -4.88 5.13
N LEU A 107 6.59 -4.81 4.30
CA LEU A 107 5.74 -5.98 4.02
C LEU A 107 6.52 -7.12 3.37
N ASP A 108 7.32 -6.83 2.32
CA ASP A 108 8.13 -7.85 1.67
C ASP A 108 9.14 -8.47 2.65
N LEU A 109 9.79 -7.64 3.47
CA LEU A 109 10.73 -8.11 4.48
C LEU A 109 10.05 -8.98 5.54
N SER A 110 8.88 -8.55 6.05
CA SER A 110 8.15 -9.31 7.06
C SER A 110 7.68 -10.66 6.54
N GLN A 111 7.24 -10.74 5.29
CA GLN A 111 6.89 -12.01 4.64
C GLN A 111 8.08 -12.96 4.47
N ARG A 112 9.28 -12.42 4.24
CA ARG A 112 10.50 -13.22 4.09
C ARG A 112 11.01 -13.78 5.42
N LEU A 113 10.95 -12.95 6.47
CA LEU A 113 11.42 -13.34 7.80
C LEU A 113 10.41 -14.24 8.53
N PHE A 114 9.11 -13.99 8.34
CA PHE A 114 8.03 -14.69 9.05
C PHE A 114 6.94 -15.18 8.10
N PRO A 115 7.21 -16.13 7.20
CA PRO A 115 6.27 -16.54 6.14
C PRO A 115 4.93 -17.02 6.69
N ASN A 116 4.91 -17.68 7.84
CA ASN A 116 3.69 -18.22 8.46
C ASN A 116 3.01 -17.27 9.45
N HIS A 117 3.70 -16.21 9.89
CA HIS A 117 3.23 -15.34 10.97
C HIS A 117 3.22 -13.85 10.60
N TYR A 118 3.49 -13.49 9.32
CA TYR A 118 3.57 -12.10 8.87
C TYR A 118 2.29 -11.29 9.16
N HIS A 119 1.11 -11.94 9.15
CA HIS A 119 -0.16 -11.30 9.49
C HIS A 119 -0.21 -10.85 10.96
N LYS A 120 0.43 -11.59 11.89
CA LYS A 120 0.52 -11.22 13.31
C LYS A 120 1.49 -10.05 13.50
N THR A 121 2.62 -10.07 12.82
CA THR A 121 3.60 -8.95 12.87
C THR A 121 2.98 -7.66 12.33
N TRP A 122 2.11 -7.75 11.32
CA TRP A 122 1.42 -6.60 10.75
C TRP A 122 0.48 -5.90 11.75
N ILE A 123 -0.22 -6.66 12.58
CA ILE A 123 -1.09 -6.12 13.63
C ILE A 123 -0.30 -5.25 14.64
N PHE A 124 0.96 -5.60 14.91
CA PHE A 124 1.84 -4.80 15.78
C PHE A 124 2.47 -3.61 15.06
N PHE A 125 2.86 -3.76 13.79
CA PHE A 125 3.56 -2.72 13.05
C PHE A 125 2.65 -1.58 12.56
N VAL A 126 1.40 -1.85 12.23
CA VAL A 126 0.47 -0.83 11.74
C VAL A 126 0.20 0.27 12.79
N PRO A 127 -0.11 -0.03 14.05
CA PRO A 127 -0.27 0.99 15.07
C PRO A 127 1.01 1.78 15.33
N LEU A 128 2.15 1.10 15.33
CA LEU A 128 3.47 1.73 15.52
C LEU A 128 3.81 2.70 14.39
N LEU A 129 3.57 2.34 13.14
CA LEU A 129 3.74 3.23 11.98
C LEU A 129 2.80 4.44 12.03
N MET A 130 1.57 4.26 12.51
CA MET A 130 0.62 5.36 12.69
C MET A 130 1.04 6.31 13.80
N LEU A 131 1.61 5.83 14.90
CA LEU A 131 2.16 6.65 15.98
C LEU A 131 3.32 7.54 15.51
N PHE A 132 4.23 7.01 14.69
CA PHE A 132 5.33 7.79 14.13
C PHE A 132 4.87 8.82 13.09
N ARG A 133 3.77 8.55 12.37
CA ARG A 133 3.22 9.46 11.36
C ARG A 133 2.52 10.67 11.98
N ASN A 134 1.89 10.54 13.14
CA ASN A 134 1.18 11.63 13.83
C ASN A 134 2.11 12.66 14.52
N LYS A 135 3.43 12.46 14.50
CA LYS A 135 4.40 13.40 15.12
C LYS A 135 4.88 14.55 14.23
N LYS A 136 4.40 14.69 13.01
CA LYS A 136 4.69 15.89 12.21
C LYS A 136 3.52 16.87 12.36
N PRO A 137 3.71 18.00 13.09
CA PRO A 137 2.72 19.07 13.10
C PRO A 137 2.60 19.63 11.69
N ILE A 138 1.36 19.81 11.25
CA ILE A 138 1.04 20.53 10.03
C ILE A 138 1.52 21.97 10.26
N LYS A 139 2.61 22.38 9.64
CA LYS A 139 2.94 23.79 9.53
C LYS A 139 1.82 24.43 8.68
N SER A 140 1.04 25.27 9.32
CA SER A 140 0.16 26.23 8.63
C SER A 140 1.03 27.03 7.67
N ILE A 141 0.71 26.99 6.41
CA ILE A 141 1.24 27.90 5.41
C ILE A 141 0.26 29.06 5.41
N ASP A 142 0.66 30.15 6.07
CA ASP A 142 0.08 31.48 5.85
C ASP A 142 0.49 31.98 4.46
#